data_c644c63d1b5aa0a9950d3d246f3e2b0d
#
_entry.id   c644c63d1b5aa0a9950d3d246f3e2b0d
#
_cell.length_a   1.000
_cell.length_b   1.000
_cell.length_c   1.000
_cell.angle_alpha   90.00
_cell.angle_beta   90.00
_cell.angle_gamma   90.00
#
_symmetry.space_group_name_H-M   'P 1'
#
loop_
_entity.id
_entity.type
_entity.pdbx_description
1 polymer ?
#
loop_
_entity_poly.entity_id
_entity_poly.type
_entity_poly.pdbx_seq_one_letter_code
_entity_poly.pdbx_strand_id
1 'polypeptide(L)'
;MKILITGATGFVGRTLVPYLFSHSLTDICLLVRDRQKAESMFPGLCLEIIATTEGGWCEQVIGYSPDVVIHMATFFTARRDDVSIEKLIGSNILFTTRLLEAVSHTSCSHFINIGTFTEFLDGVGEYLPNNLYSATKTAVRPIIRYYQTQSCWSWINVVVYSPYGRYNSSKKVIDYLVDAAGAKKTMDFSPGNQVLDFIHVDDIADFFYTLKSASNLNGNLNCSKELEHYAS
;
A
#
# COMPACT_ATOMS: atom_id res chain seq x y z
N MET A 1 14.31 -4.13 -14.50
CA MET A 1 12.90 -3.79 -14.21
C MET A 1 12.89 -2.69 -13.16
N LYS A 2 12.41 -1.53 -13.56
CA LYS A 2 12.33 -0.33 -12.72
C LYS A 2 11.06 -0.35 -11.87
N ILE A 3 11.20 -0.27 -10.56
CA ILE A 3 10.05 -0.31 -9.64
C ILE A 3 9.95 1.01 -8.90
N LEU A 4 8.81 1.69 -9.02
CA LEU A 4 8.49 2.87 -8.21
C LEU A 4 7.64 2.46 -7.02
N ILE A 5 8.08 2.80 -5.81
CA ILE A 5 7.38 2.46 -4.57
C ILE A 5 6.97 3.72 -3.83
N THR A 6 5.68 3.90 -3.57
CA THR A 6 5.19 4.92 -2.65
C THR A 6 4.84 4.31 -1.30
N GLY A 7 4.92 5.09 -0.22
CA GLY A 7 4.65 4.55 1.13
C GLY A 7 5.74 3.63 1.69
N ALA A 8 6.92 3.64 1.10
CA ALA A 8 8.07 2.81 1.48
C ALA A 8 8.45 2.95 2.98
N THR A 9 8.29 4.13 3.58
CA THR A 9 8.58 4.37 4.99
C THR A 9 7.46 3.96 5.95
N GLY A 10 6.38 3.40 5.42
CA GLY A 10 5.24 2.86 6.18
C GLY A 10 5.46 1.41 6.65
N PHE A 11 4.45 0.84 7.30
CA PHE A 11 4.49 -0.48 7.90
C PHE A 11 4.90 -1.58 6.90
N VAL A 12 4.16 -1.72 5.80
CA VAL A 12 4.43 -2.73 4.76
C VAL A 12 5.72 -2.39 4.00
N GLY A 13 5.92 -1.11 3.65
CA GLY A 13 7.06 -0.67 2.85
C GLY A 13 8.42 -0.96 3.48
N ARG A 14 8.51 -0.84 4.81
CA ARG A 14 9.76 -1.15 5.57
C ARG A 14 10.18 -2.61 5.50
N THR A 15 9.24 -3.51 5.22
CA THR A 15 9.52 -4.93 4.98
C THR A 15 9.72 -5.19 3.48
N LEU A 16 8.87 -4.62 2.63
CA LEU A 16 8.87 -4.86 1.20
C LEU A 16 10.18 -4.40 0.53
N VAL A 17 10.66 -3.19 0.82
CA VAL A 17 11.85 -2.65 0.13
C VAL A 17 13.09 -3.53 0.34
N PRO A 18 13.49 -3.89 1.57
CA PRO A 18 14.62 -4.81 1.76
C PRO A 18 14.36 -6.21 1.19
N TYR A 19 13.11 -6.68 1.23
CA TYR A 19 12.74 -7.98 0.67
C TYR A 19 12.97 -8.02 -0.84
N LEU A 20 12.49 -7.02 -1.59
CA LEU A 20 12.71 -6.92 -3.02
C LEU A 20 14.21 -6.84 -3.37
N PHE A 21 14.96 -6.05 -2.60
CA PHE A 21 16.39 -5.88 -2.80
C PHE A 21 17.16 -7.20 -2.58
N SER A 22 16.79 -7.97 -1.55
CA SER A 22 17.39 -9.30 -1.28
C SER A 22 17.08 -10.34 -2.36
N HIS A 23 16.03 -10.11 -3.16
CA HIS A 23 15.65 -10.94 -4.32
C HIS A 23 16.14 -10.36 -5.65
N SER A 24 17.25 -9.63 -5.62
CA SER A 24 17.95 -9.09 -6.80
C SER A 24 17.14 -8.06 -7.61
N LEU A 25 16.12 -7.44 -7.01
CA LEU A 25 15.44 -6.30 -7.60
C LEU A 25 16.06 -5.04 -7.02
N THR A 26 17.03 -4.49 -7.72
CA THR A 26 17.86 -3.38 -7.24
C THR A 26 17.55 -2.03 -7.88
N ASP A 27 16.82 -2.02 -9.00
CA ASP A 27 16.39 -0.79 -9.68
C ASP A 27 15.07 -0.30 -9.07
N ILE A 28 15.19 0.25 -7.87
CA ILE A 28 14.05 0.70 -7.05
C ILE A 28 14.15 2.20 -6.81
N CYS A 29 13.07 2.92 -7.15
CA CYS A 29 12.87 4.32 -6.80
C CYS A 29 11.80 4.45 -5.70
N LEU A 30 12.10 5.21 -4.66
CA LEU A 30 11.16 5.53 -3.59
C LEU A 30 10.58 6.91 -3.79
N LEU A 31 9.27 7.02 -4.00
CA LEU A 31 8.56 8.30 -3.97
C LEU A 31 8.04 8.54 -2.56
N VAL A 32 8.67 9.46 -1.85
CA VAL A 32 8.45 9.72 -0.42
C VAL A 32 8.21 11.20 -0.13
N ARG A 33 7.70 11.52 1.06
CA ARG A 33 7.58 12.91 1.52
C ARG A 33 8.88 13.45 2.13
N ASP A 34 9.63 12.59 2.79
CA ASP A 34 10.81 12.93 3.59
C ASP A 34 11.97 12.04 3.14
N ARG A 35 12.89 12.63 2.38
CA ARG A 35 14.10 12.00 1.85
C ARG A 35 15.00 11.48 2.96
N GLN A 36 15.31 12.32 3.95
CA GLN A 36 16.24 11.99 5.03
C GLN A 36 15.73 10.79 5.85
N LYS A 37 14.41 10.76 6.09
CA LYS A 37 13.77 9.61 6.75
C LYS A 37 13.91 8.33 5.93
N ALA A 38 13.74 8.40 4.62
CA ALA A 38 13.88 7.21 3.76
C ALA A 38 15.34 6.73 3.74
N GLU A 39 16.31 7.61 3.56
CA GLU A 39 17.74 7.29 3.59
C GLU A 39 18.17 6.65 4.92
N SER A 40 17.72 7.20 6.05
CA SER A 40 18.04 6.65 7.37
C SER A 40 17.38 5.28 7.63
N MET A 41 16.26 4.99 6.95
CA MET A 41 15.49 3.76 7.14
C MET A 41 16.04 2.58 6.34
N PHE A 42 16.72 2.86 5.23
CA PHE A 42 17.28 1.84 4.33
C PHE A 42 18.79 2.01 4.15
N PRO A 43 19.58 1.98 5.24
CA PRO A 43 21.02 2.17 5.16
C PRO A 43 21.67 1.04 4.33
N GLY A 44 22.59 1.42 3.45
CA GLY A 44 23.34 0.46 2.62
C GLY A 44 22.59 -0.06 1.39
N LEU A 45 21.33 0.33 1.16
CA LEU A 45 20.65 0.05 -0.10
C LEU A 45 20.87 1.20 -1.09
N CYS A 46 21.28 0.85 -2.31
CA CYS A 46 21.41 1.82 -3.40
C CYS A 46 20.02 2.05 -4.01
N LEU A 47 19.32 3.08 -3.50
CA LEU A 47 17.95 3.41 -3.89
C LEU A 47 17.91 4.80 -4.53
N GLU A 48 17.17 4.96 -5.60
CA GLU A 48 16.78 6.28 -6.07
C GLU A 48 15.67 6.83 -5.18
N ILE A 49 15.71 8.10 -4.82
CA ILE A 49 14.71 8.73 -3.96
C ILE A 49 14.22 10.02 -4.61
N ILE A 50 12.91 10.08 -4.83
CA ILE A 50 12.19 11.29 -5.25
C ILE A 50 11.37 11.78 -4.06
N ALA A 51 11.54 13.04 -3.66
CA ALA A 51 10.79 13.63 -2.56
C ALA A 51 9.66 14.52 -3.06
N THR A 52 8.43 14.26 -2.63
CA THR A 52 7.25 15.05 -3.04
C THR A 52 7.23 16.49 -2.49
N THR A 53 8.05 16.78 -1.50
CA THR A 53 8.27 18.11 -0.95
C THR A 53 9.25 18.94 -1.79
N GLU A 54 10.02 18.30 -2.66
CA GLU A 54 10.89 18.94 -3.64
C GLU A 54 10.08 19.22 -4.92
N GLY A 55 10.28 20.39 -5.53
CA GLY A 55 9.58 20.74 -6.76
C GLY A 55 9.88 19.77 -7.92
N GLY A 56 8.94 19.62 -8.87
CA GLY A 56 9.17 18.82 -10.08
C GLY A 56 9.20 17.31 -9.86
N TRP A 57 8.61 16.78 -8.80
CA TRP A 57 8.60 15.35 -8.56
C TRP A 57 7.83 14.55 -9.61
N CYS A 58 6.79 15.13 -10.23
CA CYS A 58 6.06 14.48 -11.32
C CYS A 58 6.99 14.26 -12.53
N GLU A 59 7.74 15.26 -12.92
CA GLU A 59 8.73 15.22 -14.01
C GLU A 59 9.84 14.22 -13.71
N GLN A 60 10.27 14.11 -12.44
CA GLN A 60 11.26 13.11 -12.02
C GLN A 60 10.68 11.68 -12.14
N VAL A 61 9.41 11.45 -11.79
CA VAL A 61 8.74 10.16 -11.98
C VAL A 61 8.63 9.82 -13.47
N ILE A 62 8.27 10.79 -14.32
CA ILE A 62 8.23 10.61 -15.78
C ILE A 62 9.63 10.25 -16.30
N GLY A 63 10.68 10.97 -15.87
CA GLY A 63 12.07 10.69 -16.26
C GLY A 63 12.59 9.35 -15.78
N TYR A 64 12.23 8.91 -14.57
CA TYR A 64 12.54 7.58 -14.08
C TYR A 64 11.87 6.49 -14.94
N SER A 65 10.65 6.72 -15.39
CA SER A 65 9.86 5.82 -16.22
C SER A 65 9.80 4.38 -15.68
N PRO A 66 9.04 4.15 -14.60
CA PRO A 66 8.95 2.85 -13.96
C PRO A 66 8.25 1.82 -14.85
N ASP A 67 8.70 0.56 -14.80
CA ASP A 67 7.97 -0.57 -15.39
C ASP A 67 6.79 -0.99 -14.51
N VAL A 68 6.96 -0.91 -13.18
CA VAL A 68 5.96 -1.28 -12.17
C VAL A 68 5.85 -0.19 -11.12
N VAL A 69 4.62 0.18 -10.77
CA VAL A 69 4.32 1.07 -9.63
C VAL A 69 3.64 0.28 -8.53
N ILE A 70 4.21 0.30 -7.31
CA ILE A 70 3.59 -0.23 -6.09
C ILE A 70 3.15 0.95 -5.23
N HIS A 71 1.87 1.28 -5.28
CA HIS A 71 1.30 2.44 -4.60
C HIS A 71 0.73 2.06 -3.24
N MET A 72 1.55 2.24 -2.18
CA MET A 72 1.17 1.97 -0.79
C MET A 72 0.98 3.24 0.05
N ALA A 73 1.34 4.42 -0.49
CA ALA A 73 1.22 5.67 0.26
C ALA A 73 -0.24 5.95 0.59
N THR A 74 -0.48 6.17 1.87
CA THR A 74 -1.81 6.50 2.39
C THR A 74 -1.68 7.25 3.71
N PHE A 75 -2.67 8.06 4.04
CA PHE A 75 -2.87 8.59 5.38
C PHE A 75 -4.07 7.87 6.00
N PHE A 76 -3.88 7.31 7.18
CA PHE A 76 -4.91 6.62 7.94
C PHE A 76 -5.22 7.38 9.22
N THR A 77 -6.50 7.63 9.48
CA THR A 77 -7.00 8.15 10.75
C THR A 77 -8.49 7.81 10.92
N ALA A 78 -8.91 7.61 12.16
CA ALA A 78 -10.31 7.51 12.52
C ALA A 78 -10.93 8.87 12.92
N ARG A 79 -10.10 9.93 12.99
CA ARG A 79 -10.57 11.28 13.34
C ARG A 79 -11.37 11.88 12.18
N ARG A 80 -12.31 12.79 12.56
CA ARG A 80 -13.22 13.48 11.61
C ARG A 80 -13.12 15.01 11.71
N ASP A 81 -12.02 15.54 12.28
CA ASP A 81 -11.74 16.97 12.30
C ASP A 81 -11.25 17.46 10.92
N ASP A 82 -11.34 18.77 10.67
CA ASP A 82 -11.02 19.38 9.37
C ASP A 82 -9.59 19.05 8.90
N VAL A 83 -8.62 19.11 9.81
CA VAL A 83 -7.21 18.78 9.51
C VAL A 83 -7.05 17.33 9.06
N SER A 84 -7.80 16.42 9.67
CA SER A 84 -7.79 15.01 9.29
C SER A 84 -8.45 14.78 7.95
N ILE A 85 -9.55 15.49 7.65
CA ILE A 85 -10.24 15.43 6.35
C ILE A 85 -9.32 15.92 5.24
N GLU A 86 -8.70 17.08 5.39
CA GLU A 86 -7.74 17.62 4.42
C GLU A 86 -6.58 16.66 4.14
N LYS A 87 -6.01 16.07 5.19
CA LYS A 87 -4.92 15.08 5.05
C LYS A 87 -5.37 13.80 4.36
N LEU A 88 -6.58 13.31 4.63
CA LEU A 88 -7.15 12.14 3.97
C LEU A 88 -7.32 12.40 2.46
N ILE A 89 -7.96 13.50 2.11
CA ILE A 89 -8.20 13.87 0.70
C ILE A 89 -6.86 14.16 0.00
N GLY A 90 -6.00 14.95 0.63
CA GLY A 90 -4.70 15.31 0.07
C GLY A 90 -3.78 14.12 -0.19
N SER A 91 -3.69 13.18 0.78
CA SER A 91 -2.80 12.02 0.67
C SER A 91 -3.40 10.89 -0.15
N ASN A 92 -4.70 10.59 0.00
CA ASN A 92 -5.27 9.38 -0.58
C ASN A 92 -5.89 9.61 -1.96
N ILE A 93 -6.36 10.84 -2.24
CA ILE A 93 -6.99 11.17 -3.52
C ILE A 93 -6.08 12.06 -4.36
N LEU A 94 -5.76 13.28 -3.89
CA LEU A 94 -5.02 14.25 -4.70
C LEU A 94 -3.62 13.75 -5.07
N PHE A 95 -2.86 13.25 -4.10
CA PHE A 95 -1.53 12.70 -4.38
C PHE A 95 -1.59 11.51 -5.34
N THR A 96 -2.54 10.57 -5.13
CA THR A 96 -2.73 9.43 -6.03
C THR A 96 -3.08 9.89 -7.44
N THR A 97 -3.98 10.88 -7.60
CA THR A 97 -4.35 11.42 -8.91
C THR A 97 -3.15 12.03 -9.64
N ARG A 98 -2.32 12.81 -8.95
CA ARG A 98 -1.08 13.37 -9.52
C ARG A 98 -0.06 12.30 -9.91
N LEU A 99 0.05 11.25 -9.11
CA LEU A 99 0.91 10.11 -9.44
C LEU A 99 0.42 9.40 -10.70
N LEU A 100 -0.88 9.16 -10.80
CA LEU A 100 -1.49 8.53 -11.98
C LEU A 100 -1.27 9.36 -13.24
N GLU A 101 -1.41 10.69 -13.15
CA GLU A 101 -1.07 11.60 -14.24
C GLU A 101 0.38 11.44 -14.67
N ALA A 102 1.34 11.50 -13.74
CA ALA A 102 2.75 11.32 -14.08
C ALA A 102 3.03 9.95 -14.71
N VAL A 103 2.46 8.87 -14.14
CA VAL A 103 2.64 7.50 -14.63
C VAL A 103 2.01 7.28 -16.01
N SER A 104 0.93 7.98 -16.35
CA SER A 104 0.30 7.88 -17.67
C SER A 104 1.20 8.34 -18.81
N HIS A 105 2.23 9.13 -18.53
CA HIS A 105 3.27 9.58 -19.46
C HIS A 105 4.52 8.70 -19.50
N THR A 106 4.46 7.49 -18.94
CA THR A 106 5.59 6.55 -18.87
C THR A 106 5.28 5.24 -19.59
N SER A 107 6.28 4.38 -19.72
CA SER A 107 6.13 3.02 -20.25
C SER A 107 5.67 2.00 -19.19
N CYS A 108 5.09 2.45 -18.08
CA CYS A 108 4.61 1.57 -17.02
C CYS A 108 3.71 0.45 -17.57
N SER A 109 3.92 -0.77 -17.09
CA SER A 109 3.12 -1.93 -17.47
C SER A 109 2.11 -2.35 -16.39
N HIS A 110 2.42 -2.07 -15.11
CA HIS A 110 1.60 -2.49 -13.99
C HIS A 110 1.48 -1.39 -12.92
N PHE A 111 0.26 -1.01 -12.59
CA PHE A 111 -0.04 -0.13 -11.47
C PHE A 111 -0.74 -0.95 -10.37
N ILE A 112 -0.02 -1.21 -9.27
CA ILE A 112 -0.51 -1.99 -8.14
C ILE A 112 -0.90 -1.02 -7.02
N ASN A 113 -2.19 -0.94 -6.71
CA ASN A 113 -2.73 -0.10 -5.63
C ASN A 113 -3.08 -0.96 -4.42
N ILE A 114 -2.86 -0.45 -3.21
CA ILE A 114 -3.33 -1.10 -1.99
C ILE A 114 -4.70 -0.56 -1.59
N GLY A 115 -5.68 -1.45 -1.55
CA GLY A 115 -7.00 -1.26 -0.95
C GLY A 115 -7.05 -1.74 0.50
N THR A 116 -8.26 -1.77 1.06
CA THR A 116 -8.52 -2.28 2.41
C THR A 116 -9.83 -3.04 2.44
N PHE A 117 -9.90 -4.12 3.23
CA PHE A 117 -11.15 -4.86 3.41
C PHE A 117 -12.27 -4.01 4.02
N THR A 118 -11.93 -2.92 4.71
CA THR A 118 -12.91 -2.00 5.31
C THR A 118 -13.65 -1.11 4.30
N GLU A 119 -13.34 -1.24 3.01
CA GLU A 119 -14.12 -0.65 1.91
C GLU A 119 -15.45 -1.39 1.66
N PHE A 120 -15.57 -2.63 2.14
CA PHE A 120 -16.68 -3.52 1.87
C PHE A 120 -17.51 -3.78 3.14
N LEU A 121 -18.80 -4.10 2.99
CA LEU A 121 -19.71 -4.36 4.11
C LEU A 121 -19.17 -5.47 5.02
N ASP A 122 -18.86 -6.62 4.46
CA ASP A 122 -18.38 -7.81 5.18
C ASP A 122 -16.94 -8.19 4.75
N GLY A 123 -16.14 -7.20 4.36
CA GLY A 123 -14.78 -7.41 3.85
C GLY A 123 -14.73 -7.82 2.37
N VAL A 124 -15.85 -8.18 1.76
CA VAL A 124 -16.02 -8.58 0.35
C VAL A 124 -17.39 -8.09 -0.18
N GLY A 125 -17.56 -8.08 -1.48
CA GLY A 125 -18.86 -7.82 -2.12
C GLY A 125 -19.20 -6.34 -2.23
N GLU A 126 -20.23 -5.89 -1.54
CA GLU A 126 -20.76 -4.54 -1.65
C GLU A 126 -19.84 -3.47 -1.05
N TYR A 127 -19.62 -2.36 -1.79
CA TYR A 127 -18.90 -1.21 -1.27
C TYR A 127 -19.75 -0.48 -0.23
N LEU A 128 -19.41 -0.65 1.05
CA LEU A 128 -19.97 0.09 2.17
C LEU A 128 -18.84 0.47 3.14
N PRO A 129 -18.08 1.54 2.83
CA PRO A 129 -16.94 1.95 3.64
C PRO A 129 -17.33 2.27 5.08
N ASN A 130 -16.67 1.67 6.05
CA ASN A 130 -16.99 1.83 7.48
C ASN A 130 -16.45 3.12 8.11
N ASN A 131 -15.60 3.86 7.40
CA ASN A 131 -15.04 5.14 7.83
C ASN A 131 -14.58 5.98 6.63
N LEU A 132 -14.21 7.26 6.89
CA LEU A 132 -13.79 8.18 5.83
C LEU A 132 -12.50 7.74 5.12
N TYR A 133 -11.55 7.13 5.84
CA TYR A 133 -10.36 6.55 5.22
C TYR A 133 -10.74 5.51 4.16
N SER A 134 -11.58 4.55 4.52
CA SER A 134 -12.07 3.51 3.59
C SER A 134 -12.82 4.12 2.41
N ALA A 135 -13.63 5.15 2.66
CA ALA A 135 -14.32 5.89 1.60
C ALA A 135 -13.33 6.55 0.62
N THR A 136 -12.20 7.11 1.09
CA THR A 136 -11.16 7.64 0.18
C THR A 136 -10.49 6.55 -0.65
N LYS A 137 -10.32 5.34 -0.09
CA LYS A 137 -9.77 4.18 -0.81
C LYS A 137 -10.73 3.68 -1.90
N THR A 138 -12.04 3.69 -1.63
CA THR A 138 -13.06 3.41 -2.64
C THR A 138 -13.10 4.49 -3.72
N ALA A 139 -13.10 5.78 -3.31
CA ALA A 139 -13.22 6.92 -4.23
C ALA A 139 -12.08 7.03 -5.24
N VAL A 140 -10.89 6.55 -4.90
CA VAL A 140 -9.75 6.58 -5.84
C VAL A 140 -9.85 5.54 -6.96
N ARG A 141 -10.63 4.47 -6.78
CA ARG A 141 -10.77 3.40 -7.79
C ARG A 141 -11.30 3.87 -9.14
N PRO A 142 -12.40 4.66 -9.22
CA PRO A 142 -12.84 5.26 -10.49
C PRO A 142 -11.78 6.14 -11.13
N ILE A 143 -10.98 6.87 -10.34
CA ILE A 143 -9.88 7.70 -10.82
C ILE A 143 -8.79 6.82 -11.46
N ILE A 144 -8.36 5.75 -10.79
CA ILE A 144 -7.41 4.78 -11.35
C ILE A 144 -7.96 4.19 -12.64
N ARG A 145 -9.25 3.81 -12.66
CA ARG A 145 -9.91 3.26 -13.85
C ARG A 145 -9.90 4.23 -15.03
N TYR A 146 -10.15 5.52 -14.78
CA TYR A 146 -10.06 6.55 -15.80
C TYR A 146 -8.66 6.57 -16.43
N TYR A 147 -7.60 6.69 -15.62
CA TYR A 147 -6.23 6.70 -16.13
C TYR A 147 -5.84 5.39 -16.83
N GLN A 148 -6.31 4.25 -16.36
CA GLN A 148 -6.10 2.96 -17.01
C GLN A 148 -6.65 2.97 -18.46
N THR A 149 -7.80 3.62 -18.71
CA THR A 149 -8.36 3.69 -20.08
C THR A 149 -7.55 4.60 -21.00
N GLN A 150 -6.71 5.47 -20.46
CA GLN A 150 -5.84 6.38 -21.20
C GLN A 150 -4.38 5.86 -21.32
N SER A 151 -4.09 4.69 -20.77
CA SER A 151 -2.73 4.15 -20.64
C SER A 151 -2.68 2.68 -21.04
N CYS A 152 -1.47 2.13 -21.19
CA CYS A 152 -1.27 0.73 -21.55
C CYS A 152 -1.04 -0.20 -20.34
N TRP A 153 -1.03 0.33 -19.10
CA TRP A 153 -0.75 -0.48 -17.92
C TRP A 153 -2.00 -1.24 -17.42
N SER A 154 -1.77 -2.41 -16.86
CA SER A 154 -2.78 -3.14 -16.11
C SER A 154 -2.90 -2.60 -14.69
N TRP A 155 -4.11 -2.61 -14.14
CA TRP A 155 -4.38 -2.18 -12.77
C TRP A 155 -4.76 -3.36 -11.89
N ILE A 156 -4.01 -3.48 -10.79
CA ILE A 156 -4.29 -4.45 -9.74
C ILE A 156 -4.58 -3.67 -8.45
N ASN A 157 -5.72 -3.96 -7.82
CA ASN A 157 -6.03 -3.44 -6.49
C ASN A 157 -5.92 -4.56 -5.47
N VAL A 158 -4.88 -4.50 -4.64
CA VAL A 158 -4.64 -5.49 -3.60
C VAL A 158 -5.41 -5.11 -2.34
N VAL A 159 -6.45 -5.87 -2.00
CA VAL A 159 -7.20 -5.70 -0.76
C VAL A 159 -6.46 -6.41 0.36
N VAL A 160 -5.85 -5.64 1.28
CA VAL A 160 -5.08 -6.18 2.40
C VAL A 160 -5.98 -6.33 3.62
N TYR A 161 -6.03 -7.53 4.17
CA TYR A 161 -6.73 -7.87 5.41
C TYR A 161 -5.78 -7.68 6.60
N SER A 162 -6.29 -7.46 7.76
CA SER A 162 -5.64 -7.26 9.08
C SER A 162 -4.13 -7.55 9.15
N PRO A 163 -3.26 -6.75 8.52
CA PRO A 163 -1.83 -7.04 8.48
C PRO A 163 -1.20 -6.86 9.86
N TYR A 164 -0.27 -7.74 10.21
CA TYR A 164 0.50 -7.70 11.46
C TYR A 164 1.98 -8.00 11.22
N GLY A 165 2.84 -7.74 12.21
CA GLY A 165 4.25 -8.04 12.14
C GLY A 165 5.15 -6.87 12.55
N ARG A 166 6.44 -6.96 12.21
CA ARG A 166 7.45 -5.94 12.55
C ARG A 166 7.07 -4.57 12.02
N TYR A 167 7.48 -3.53 12.74
CA TYR A 167 7.31 -2.13 12.36
C TYR A 167 5.87 -1.60 12.38
N ASN A 168 4.92 -2.37 12.90
CA ASN A 168 3.57 -1.88 13.10
C ASN A 168 3.57 -0.77 14.16
N SER A 169 3.27 0.47 13.75
CA SER A 169 3.19 1.61 14.67
C SER A 169 1.86 1.70 15.43
N SER A 170 0.84 0.99 14.95
CA SER A 170 -0.50 0.97 15.54
C SER A 170 -0.77 -0.44 16.06
N LYS A 171 -0.64 -0.62 17.37
CA LYS A 171 -0.93 -1.92 18.01
C LYS A 171 -2.32 -2.42 17.65
N LYS A 172 -2.39 -3.68 17.23
CA LYS A 172 -3.61 -4.42 16.94
C LYS A 172 -3.78 -5.57 17.92
N VAL A 173 -4.84 -6.33 17.80
CA VAL A 173 -5.16 -7.42 18.73
C VAL A 173 -3.99 -8.40 18.91
N ILE A 174 -3.30 -8.78 17.83
CA ILE A 174 -2.13 -9.68 17.91
C ILE A 174 -0.99 -9.05 18.73
N ASP A 175 -0.71 -7.76 18.52
CA ASP A 175 0.34 -7.06 19.27
C ASP A 175 0.01 -7.00 20.77
N TYR A 176 -1.27 -6.77 21.13
CA TYR A 176 -1.73 -6.80 22.52
C TYR A 176 -1.66 -8.20 23.14
N LEU A 177 -2.00 -9.24 22.38
CA LEU A 177 -1.88 -10.64 22.86
C LEU A 177 -0.42 -11.01 23.13
N VAL A 178 0.50 -10.64 22.23
CA VAL A 178 1.95 -10.87 22.42
C VAL A 178 2.47 -10.11 23.64
N ASP A 179 2.08 -8.84 23.79
CA ASP A 179 2.48 -8.04 24.96
C ASP A 179 1.94 -8.62 26.27
N ALA A 180 0.68 -9.06 26.31
CA ALA A 180 0.06 -9.66 27.49
C ALA A 180 0.76 -10.96 27.88
N ALA A 181 1.04 -11.82 26.91
CA ALA A 181 1.76 -13.08 27.13
C ALA A 181 3.18 -12.83 27.65
N GLY A 182 3.91 -11.88 27.06
CA GLY A 182 5.27 -11.52 27.48
C GLY A 182 5.33 -10.88 28.87
N ALA A 183 4.38 -10.01 29.20
CA ALA A 183 4.31 -9.31 30.48
C ALA A 183 3.61 -10.12 31.59
N LYS A 184 3.04 -11.30 31.29
CA LYS A 184 2.19 -12.11 32.19
C LYS A 184 1.08 -11.26 32.85
N LYS A 185 0.46 -10.37 32.08
CA LYS A 185 -0.62 -9.48 32.54
C LYS A 185 -1.96 -9.95 32.03
N THR A 186 -2.98 -9.84 32.88
CA THR A 186 -4.37 -9.98 32.44
C THR A 186 -4.77 -8.74 31.63
N MET A 187 -5.41 -8.93 30.49
CA MET A 187 -5.98 -7.87 29.66
C MET A 187 -7.42 -8.23 29.32
N ASP A 188 -8.27 -7.22 29.32
CA ASP A 188 -9.66 -7.37 28.92
C ASP A 188 -9.75 -7.23 27.40
N PHE A 189 -10.44 -8.15 26.76
CA PHE A 189 -10.76 -8.12 25.34
C PHE A 189 -12.29 -8.11 25.14
N SER A 190 -12.73 -7.64 23.97
CA SER A 190 -14.12 -7.83 23.55
C SER A 190 -14.45 -9.33 23.45
N PRO A 191 -15.75 -9.72 23.40
CA PRO A 191 -16.16 -11.14 23.33
C PRO A 191 -15.54 -11.98 22.20
N GLY A 192 -14.87 -11.33 21.23
CA GLY A 192 -14.12 -12.04 20.19
C GLY A 192 -14.99 -12.66 19.09
N ASN A 193 -16.19 -12.13 18.87
CA ASN A 193 -17.12 -12.65 17.84
C ASN A 193 -16.77 -12.16 16.42
N GLN A 194 -15.75 -11.28 16.29
CA GLN A 194 -15.32 -10.80 14.98
C GLN A 194 -14.52 -11.89 14.26
N VAL A 195 -14.89 -12.18 13.02
CA VAL A 195 -14.07 -12.97 12.11
C VAL A 195 -13.04 -12.03 11.46
N LEU A 196 -11.75 -12.29 11.71
CA LEU A 196 -10.65 -11.51 11.17
C LEU A 196 -9.68 -12.44 10.45
N ASP A 197 -9.30 -12.05 9.25
CA ASP A 197 -8.22 -12.70 8.51
C ASP A 197 -6.91 -11.93 8.76
N PHE A 198 -5.91 -12.61 9.31
CA PHE A 198 -4.62 -12.02 9.66
C PHE A 198 -3.54 -12.46 8.68
N ILE A 199 -2.84 -11.50 8.10
CA ILE A 199 -1.70 -11.76 7.22
C ILE A 199 -0.42 -11.15 7.79
N HIS A 200 0.67 -11.94 7.80
CA HIS A 200 1.97 -11.43 8.24
C HIS A 200 2.58 -10.50 7.18
N VAL A 201 3.29 -9.47 7.61
CA VAL A 201 3.87 -8.48 6.71
C VAL A 201 4.92 -9.06 5.75
N ASP A 202 5.60 -10.15 6.14
CA ASP A 202 6.54 -10.84 5.27
C ASP A 202 5.81 -11.58 4.12
N ASP A 203 4.63 -12.17 4.39
CA ASP A 203 3.79 -12.81 3.37
C ASP A 203 3.24 -11.77 2.37
N ILE A 204 2.92 -10.56 2.87
CA ILE A 204 2.56 -9.44 2.00
C ILE A 204 3.73 -9.05 1.08
N ALA A 205 4.95 -9.03 1.60
CA ALA A 205 6.13 -8.70 0.79
C ALA A 205 6.38 -9.76 -0.30
N ASP A 206 6.24 -11.04 0.02
CA ASP A 206 6.34 -12.14 -0.94
C ASP A 206 5.24 -12.06 -2.00
N PHE A 207 4.02 -11.77 -1.60
CA PHE A 207 2.90 -11.56 -2.52
C PHE A 207 3.18 -10.43 -3.53
N PHE A 208 3.68 -9.26 -3.09
CA PHE A 208 4.05 -8.18 -4.00
C PHE A 208 5.23 -8.55 -4.91
N TYR A 209 6.18 -9.33 -4.41
CA TYR A 209 7.27 -9.84 -5.22
C TYR A 209 6.75 -10.71 -6.37
N THR A 210 5.76 -11.54 -6.11
CA THR A 210 5.13 -12.39 -7.14
C THR A 210 4.30 -11.57 -8.12
N LEU A 211 3.52 -10.59 -7.64
CA LEU A 211 2.64 -9.76 -8.47
C LEU A 211 3.37 -8.90 -9.51
N LYS A 212 4.61 -8.49 -9.26
CA LYS A 212 5.36 -7.62 -10.18
C LYS A 212 5.54 -8.20 -11.59
N SER A 213 5.43 -9.52 -11.72
CA SER A 213 5.60 -10.23 -12.98
C SER A 213 4.32 -10.88 -13.50
N ALA A 214 3.20 -10.67 -12.82
CA ALA A 214 1.93 -11.27 -13.19
C ALA A 214 1.36 -10.60 -14.44
N SER A 215 1.30 -11.33 -15.54
CA SER A 215 0.69 -10.86 -16.79
C SER A 215 -0.83 -11.06 -16.75
N ASN A 216 -1.56 -10.09 -17.34
CA ASN A 216 -3.03 -10.14 -17.53
C ASN A 216 -3.91 -10.07 -16.26
N LEU A 217 -3.38 -9.62 -15.13
CA LEU A 217 -4.19 -9.38 -13.96
C LEU A 217 -4.80 -7.96 -13.99
N ASN A 218 -6.12 -7.89 -13.91
CA ASN A 218 -6.86 -6.64 -13.76
C ASN A 218 -7.97 -6.82 -12.72
N GLY A 219 -8.13 -5.83 -11.85
CA GLY A 219 -9.20 -5.82 -10.86
C GLY A 219 -8.73 -6.01 -9.43
N ASN A 220 -9.60 -6.57 -8.57
CA ASN A 220 -9.31 -6.77 -7.16
C ASN A 220 -8.63 -8.12 -6.91
N LEU A 221 -7.55 -8.11 -6.14
CA LEU A 221 -6.95 -9.31 -5.56
C LEU A 221 -7.00 -9.20 -4.04
N ASN A 222 -7.44 -10.25 -3.38
CA ASN A 222 -7.42 -10.34 -1.93
C ASN A 222 -6.05 -10.85 -1.47
N CYS A 223 -5.38 -10.09 -0.62
CA CYS A 223 -4.17 -10.53 0.05
C CYS A 223 -4.54 -11.05 1.44
N SER A 224 -4.91 -12.34 1.49
CA SER A 224 -5.33 -13.07 2.66
C SER A 224 -4.70 -14.47 2.66
N LYS A 225 -4.77 -15.20 3.77
CA LYS A 225 -4.24 -16.58 3.84
C LYS A 225 -4.97 -17.59 2.94
N GLU A 226 -6.18 -17.28 2.47
CA GLU A 226 -6.99 -18.15 1.64
C GLU A 226 -6.75 -18.01 0.12
N LEU A 227 -5.56 -17.57 -0.30
CA LEU A 227 -5.21 -17.33 -1.70
C LEU A 227 -5.28 -18.57 -2.63
N GLU A 228 -5.52 -19.76 -2.11
CA GLU A 228 -5.60 -20.98 -2.94
C GLU A 228 -6.88 -21.12 -3.79
N HIS A 229 -7.88 -20.23 -3.65
CA HIS A 229 -9.20 -20.44 -4.28
C HIS A 229 -9.67 -19.39 -5.30
N TYR A 230 -8.86 -18.37 -5.64
CA TYR A 230 -9.33 -17.32 -6.57
C TYR A 230 -8.48 -17.15 -7.84
N ALA A 231 -7.78 -18.18 -8.25
CA ALA A 231 -7.14 -18.29 -9.58
C ALA A 231 -7.97 -19.23 -10.47
N SER A 232 -9.22 -18.84 -10.78
CA SER A 232 -10.03 -19.47 -11.81
C SER A 232 -10.80 -18.45 -12.62
#